data_8bc1a4d215bf4abe769ea1c811e84d5f
#
_entry.id   8bc1a4d215bf4abe769ea1c811e84d5f
#
_cell.length_a   1.000
_cell.length_b   1.000
_cell.length_c   1.000
_cell.angle_alpha   90.00
_cell.angle_beta   90.00
_cell.angle_gamma   90.00
#
_symmetry.space_group_name_H-M   'P 1'
#
loop_
_entity.id
_entity.type
_entity.pdbx_description
1 polymer ?
#
loop_
_entity_poly.entity_id
_entity_poly.type
_entity_poly.pdbx_seq_one_letter_code
_entity_poly.pdbx_strand_id
1 'polypeptide(L)'
;MIVQSYEPDFQAYKDIEEAFKKGFQKEGIPASIFTFYLNCEAYQSLEEKQRIYTELNTLSLWKPDIIIVNDDQATYSLLACEHPLLDSVPIVFTGVNYPNIPLIQKYPNVSGFWDKPDYRKNVELIERIMGKCVIVRVSDSTALDKKILKDMDEQIKGLCSKARPDYLKYPQYSSPSDKKRSSSLVRFPKVPFDSLYIQTIQPRTSSNLIWGLGTSTYNKAYLATKRDYTSIALGRFCSFPSFSAINESVGYDGDFIGGYMTPVESQTQEALRRAASILKGTPANSFPQITESAKNYLFDYPTLNKWGIDWKELPQNSIFLNMPFVVRYQTYIILCGILLTLFILWTLFYQRVQYRREASHKKQAQESLRKEKEFLSLALESGDIFAFRYSNGVFEFDHDFYKSLDMPIKPITSTQFQESIHPEDREDFIQHKHLLDTGFPSRKITRRRYNFNGKGHIWWEFRYAQAKNGQDSTRNNVGVNGLCLNIQQSKEVEEYLIKARIRAE
;
A
#
# COMPACT_ATOMS: atom_id res chain seq x y z
N MET A 1 -11.40 17.89 -33.30
CA MET A 1 -12.69 18.39 -32.75
C MET A 1 -13.40 17.25 -32.04
N ILE A 2 -13.97 17.51 -30.84
CA ILE A 2 -14.87 16.58 -30.15
C ILE A 2 -16.29 17.18 -30.15
N VAL A 3 -17.30 16.36 -30.44
CA VAL A 3 -18.71 16.77 -30.38
C VAL A 3 -19.41 15.92 -29.34
N GLN A 4 -19.97 16.56 -28.31
CA GLN A 4 -20.67 15.91 -27.19
C GLN A 4 -22.17 16.18 -27.30
N SER A 5 -23.02 15.20 -26.90
CA SER A 5 -24.46 15.33 -27.02
C SER A 5 -25.06 16.27 -25.98
N TYR A 6 -24.59 16.26 -24.76
CA TYR A 6 -25.19 16.97 -23.62
C TYR A 6 -24.46 18.28 -23.29
N GLU A 7 -24.74 18.84 -22.11
CA GLU A 7 -24.13 20.08 -21.62
C GLU A 7 -22.70 19.86 -21.09
N PRO A 8 -21.88 20.94 -20.96
CA PRO A 8 -20.49 20.82 -20.50
C PRO A 8 -20.32 20.39 -19.04
N ASP A 9 -21.37 20.53 -18.22
CA ASP A 9 -21.30 20.19 -16.80
C ASP A 9 -21.43 18.69 -16.51
N PHE A 10 -21.62 17.88 -17.56
CA PHE A 10 -21.65 16.44 -17.40
C PHE A 10 -20.25 15.91 -17.06
N GLN A 11 -20.12 15.33 -15.85
CA GLN A 11 -18.83 14.94 -15.30
C GLN A 11 -18.05 13.94 -16.19
N ALA A 12 -18.75 12.97 -16.80
CA ALA A 12 -18.11 12.01 -17.68
C ALA A 12 -17.42 12.64 -18.88
N TYR A 13 -17.90 13.81 -19.36
CA TYR A 13 -17.27 14.49 -20.50
C TYR A 13 -15.90 15.07 -20.16
N LYS A 14 -15.70 15.58 -18.94
CA LYS A 14 -14.40 16.04 -18.48
C LYS A 14 -13.39 14.89 -18.44
N ASP A 15 -13.83 13.72 -17.94
CA ASP A 15 -13.00 12.52 -17.89
C ASP A 15 -12.66 12.02 -19.31
N ILE A 16 -13.62 12.03 -20.23
CA ILE A 16 -13.43 11.68 -21.64
C ILE A 16 -12.44 12.61 -22.33
N GLU A 17 -12.60 13.91 -22.17
CA GLU A 17 -11.68 14.92 -22.76
C GLU A 17 -10.26 14.79 -22.24
N GLU A 18 -10.12 14.58 -20.92
CA GLU A 18 -8.83 14.38 -20.29
C GLU A 18 -8.18 13.06 -20.78
N ALA A 19 -8.98 12.00 -20.95
CA ALA A 19 -8.51 10.73 -21.48
C ALA A 19 -8.03 10.86 -22.93
N PHE A 20 -8.73 11.60 -23.80
CA PHE A 20 -8.27 11.89 -25.15
C PHE A 20 -6.98 12.71 -25.14
N LYS A 21 -6.89 13.75 -24.35
CA LYS A 21 -5.69 14.59 -24.22
C LYS A 21 -4.47 13.79 -23.78
N LYS A 22 -4.60 13.03 -22.71
CA LYS A 22 -3.52 12.16 -22.21
C LYS A 22 -3.18 11.04 -23.21
N GLY A 23 -4.20 10.46 -23.84
CA GLY A 23 -4.04 9.39 -24.80
C GLY A 23 -3.30 9.82 -26.05
N PHE A 24 -3.64 10.92 -26.68
CA PHE A 24 -2.92 11.48 -27.83
C PHE A 24 -1.48 11.85 -27.48
N GLN A 25 -1.25 12.42 -26.30
CA GLN A 25 0.11 12.71 -25.81
C GLN A 25 0.94 11.42 -25.67
N LYS A 26 0.35 10.34 -25.12
CA LYS A 26 1.01 9.04 -25.00
C LYS A 26 1.34 8.42 -26.36
N GLU A 27 0.48 8.63 -27.34
CA GLU A 27 0.68 8.17 -28.72
C GLU A 27 1.67 9.07 -29.53
N GLY A 28 2.22 10.11 -28.90
CA GLY A 28 3.14 11.05 -29.54
C GLY A 28 2.45 11.99 -30.55
N ILE A 29 1.13 12.19 -30.43
CA ILE A 29 0.35 13.06 -31.32
C ILE A 29 0.15 14.42 -30.60
N PRO A 30 0.74 15.52 -31.08
CA PRO A 30 0.47 16.85 -30.59
C PRO A 30 -0.93 17.27 -31.00
N ALA A 31 -1.92 17.15 -30.08
CA ALA A 31 -3.32 17.43 -30.36
C ALA A 31 -3.76 18.73 -29.71
N SER A 32 -4.35 19.62 -30.50
CA SER A 32 -5.16 20.72 -30.04
C SER A 32 -6.64 20.30 -30.10
N ILE A 33 -7.30 20.25 -28.95
CA ILE A 33 -8.66 19.74 -28.83
C ILE A 33 -9.62 20.94 -28.71
N PHE A 34 -10.62 20.95 -29.58
CA PHE A 34 -11.76 21.85 -29.52
C PHE A 34 -13.01 21.00 -29.27
N THR A 35 -13.79 21.32 -28.21
CA THR A 35 -15.00 20.59 -27.87
C THR A 35 -16.23 21.44 -28.11
N PHE A 36 -17.20 20.88 -28.83
CA PHE A 36 -18.50 21.44 -29.04
C PHE A 36 -19.57 20.66 -28.29
N TYR A 37 -20.41 21.35 -27.54
CA TYR A 37 -21.52 20.74 -26.78
C TYR A 37 -22.85 21.05 -27.50
N LEU A 38 -23.50 19.95 -27.92
CA LEU A 38 -24.79 20.06 -28.64
C LEU A 38 -25.90 20.57 -27.72
N ASN A 39 -25.84 20.15 -26.45
CA ASN A 39 -26.88 20.40 -25.45
C ASN A 39 -28.26 19.92 -25.95
N CYS A 40 -28.32 18.66 -26.33
CA CYS A 40 -29.46 18.04 -27.00
C CYS A 40 -30.75 18.06 -26.18
N GLU A 41 -30.69 18.24 -24.89
CA GLU A 41 -31.88 18.36 -24.04
C GLU A 41 -32.52 19.74 -24.06
N ALA A 42 -31.77 20.76 -24.49
CA ALA A 42 -32.26 22.13 -24.59
C ALA A 42 -32.81 22.49 -25.99
N TYR A 43 -32.33 21.79 -27.04
CA TYR A 43 -32.65 22.12 -28.42
C TYR A 43 -33.39 20.98 -29.13
N GLN A 44 -34.16 21.34 -30.19
CA GLN A 44 -34.82 20.36 -31.05
C GLN A 44 -33.86 19.92 -32.18
N SER A 45 -34.12 18.76 -32.77
CA SER A 45 -33.23 18.15 -33.77
C SER A 45 -32.91 19.07 -34.97
N LEU A 46 -33.81 19.95 -35.37
CA LEU A 46 -33.53 20.90 -36.44
C LEU A 46 -32.57 22.01 -35.97
N GLU A 47 -32.75 22.52 -34.75
CA GLU A 47 -31.89 23.53 -34.15
C GLU A 47 -30.50 22.95 -33.88
N GLU A 48 -30.42 21.71 -33.43
CA GLU A 48 -29.15 21.03 -33.22
C GLU A 48 -28.31 20.94 -34.50
N LYS A 49 -28.96 20.56 -35.61
CA LYS A 49 -28.28 20.50 -36.92
C LYS A 49 -27.80 21.89 -37.38
N GLN A 50 -28.61 22.91 -37.18
CA GLN A 50 -28.24 24.31 -37.52
C GLN A 50 -27.07 24.79 -36.65
N ARG A 51 -27.06 24.50 -35.37
CA ARG A 51 -25.96 24.85 -34.45
C ARG A 51 -24.64 24.17 -34.84
N ILE A 52 -24.65 22.86 -35.09
CA ILE A 52 -23.47 22.16 -35.58
C ILE A 52 -23.01 22.72 -36.92
N TYR A 53 -23.93 22.93 -37.88
CA TYR A 53 -23.58 23.49 -39.17
C TYR A 53 -22.92 24.88 -39.04
N THR A 54 -23.46 25.73 -38.19
CA THR A 54 -22.91 27.07 -37.94
C THR A 54 -21.54 26.97 -37.30
N GLU A 55 -21.35 26.06 -36.33
CA GLU A 55 -20.07 25.88 -35.68
C GLU A 55 -18.99 25.39 -36.67
N LEU A 56 -19.32 24.44 -37.52
CA LEU A 56 -18.39 23.94 -38.56
C LEU A 56 -18.01 25.06 -39.56
N ASN A 57 -18.91 26.00 -39.84
CA ASN A 57 -18.59 27.19 -40.65
C ASN A 57 -17.62 28.14 -39.93
N THR A 58 -17.74 28.32 -38.60
CA THR A 58 -16.82 29.19 -37.84
C THR A 58 -15.42 28.58 -37.77
N LEU A 59 -15.30 27.25 -37.85
CA LEU A 59 -14.05 26.55 -37.94
C LEU A 59 -13.43 26.50 -39.34
N SER A 60 -13.97 27.25 -40.32
CA SER A 60 -13.45 27.28 -41.69
C SER A 60 -11.96 27.67 -41.78
N LEU A 61 -11.45 28.47 -40.81
CA LEU A 61 -10.04 28.85 -40.68
C LEU A 61 -9.20 27.81 -39.94
N TRP A 62 -9.85 26.92 -39.20
CA TRP A 62 -9.22 25.83 -38.46
C TRP A 62 -9.93 24.52 -38.81
N LYS A 63 -9.55 23.93 -39.92
CA LYS A 63 -10.10 22.66 -40.35
C LYS A 63 -9.62 21.54 -39.39
N PRO A 64 -10.52 20.82 -38.70
CA PRO A 64 -10.11 19.70 -37.84
C PRO A 64 -9.54 18.57 -38.69
N ASP A 65 -8.45 17.96 -38.22
CA ASP A 65 -7.86 16.75 -38.85
C ASP A 65 -8.73 15.50 -38.62
N ILE A 66 -9.53 15.52 -37.56
CA ILE A 66 -10.49 14.47 -37.21
C ILE A 66 -11.62 15.02 -36.36
N ILE A 67 -12.81 14.47 -36.50
CA ILE A 67 -13.96 14.73 -35.62
C ILE A 67 -14.26 13.45 -34.85
N ILE A 68 -14.26 13.55 -33.51
CA ILE A 68 -14.73 12.49 -32.61
C ILE A 68 -16.10 12.93 -32.13
N VAL A 69 -17.10 12.07 -32.29
CA VAL A 69 -18.49 12.40 -31.90
C VAL A 69 -18.99 11.37 -30.91
N ASN A 70 -19.54 11.83 -29.80
CA ASN A 70 -19.99 10.98 -28.70
C ASN A 70 -21.51 11.01 -28.56
N ASP A 71 -22.07 9.83 -28.39
CA ASP A 71 -23.49 9.51 -28.23
C ASP A 71 -24.34 9.62 -29.51
N ASP A 72 -25.55 9.05 -29.42
CA ASP A 72 -26.50 8.95 -30.54
C ASP A 72 -26.88 10.31 -31.09
N GLN A 73 -27.24 11.26 -30.22
CA GLN A 73 -27.82 12.54 -30.64
C GLN A 73 -26.78 13.41 -31.38
N ALA A 74 -25.58 13.54 -30.84
CA ALA A 74 -24.51 14.29 -31.52
C ALA A 74 -24.14 13.64 -32.85
N THR A 75 -24.08 12.28 -32.91
CA THR A 75 -23.78 11.55 -34.13
C THR A 75 -24.85 11.79 -35.20
N TYR A 76 -26.15 11.73 -34.82
CA TYR A 76 -27.23 11.97 -35.76
C TYR A 76 -27.25 13.42 -36.25
N SER A 77 -27.11 14.38 -35.33
CA SER A 77 -27.18 15.79 -35.70
C SER A 77 -25.98 16.23 -36.54
N LEU A 78 -24.78 15.69 -36.23
CA LEU A 78 -23.57 15.93 -37.03
C LEU A 78 -23.74 15.40 -38.46
N LEU A 79 -24.06 14.10 -38.59
CA LEU A 79 -24.13 13.50 -39.93
C LEU A 79 -25.32 14.02 -40.75
N ALA A 80 -26.41 14.43 -40.10
CA ALA A 80 -27.59 14.93 -40.76
C ALA A 80 -27.53 16.47 -41.04
N CYS A 81 -26.51 17.19 -40.58
CA CYS A 81 -26.34 18.60 -40.91
C CYS A 81 -25.82 18.82 -42.34
N GLU A 82 -25.31 17.78 -42.99
CA GLU A 82 -24.84 17.78 -44.38
C GLU A 82 -23.82 18.87 -44.71
N HIS A 83 -22.96 19.21 -43.76
CA HIS A 83 -21.91 20.21 -43.95
C HIS A 83 -20.78 19.63 -44.86
N PRO A 84 -20.25 20.40 -45.84
CA PRO A 84 -19.24 19.94 -46.81
C PRO A 84 -17.95 19.36 -46.17
N LEU A 85 -17.57 19.83 -44.97
CA LEU A 85 -16.42 19.26 -44.23
C LEU A 85 -16.57 17.77 -43.94
N LEU A 86 -17.78 17.26 -43.81
CA LEU A 86 -18.05 15.88 -43.48
C LEU A 86 -17.64 14.91 -44.58
N ASP A 87 -17.55 15.37 -45.82
CA ASP A 87 -17.10 14.53 -46.97
C ASP A 87 -15.60 14.28 -46.95
N SER A 88 -14.82 15.10 -46.23
CA SER A 88 -13.36 15.07 -46.28
C SER A 88 -12.67 14.81 -44.95
N VAL A 89 -13.30 15.20 -43.82
CA VAL A 89 -12.72 15.01 -42.50
C VAL A 89 -13.09 13.64 -41.94
N PRO A 90 -12.14 12.83 -41.49
CA PRO A 90 -12.44 11.57 -40.81
C PRO A 90 -13.33 11.79 -39.57
N ILE A 91 -14.31 10.90 -39.39
CA ILE A 91 -15.24 10.95 -38.26
C ILE A 91 -15.19 9.62 -37.51
N VAL A 92 -14.96 9.68 -36.21
CA VAL A 92 -15.02 8.52 -35.31
C VAL A 92 -16.15 8.73 -34.31
N PHE A 93 -17.18 7.89 -34.37
CA PHE A 93 -18.26 7.93 -33.37
C PHE A 93 -18.04 6.92 -32.24
N THR A 94 -18.53 7.25 -31.04
CA THR A 94 -18.47 6.39 -29.84
C THR A 94 -19.72 6.62 -28.98
N GLY A 95 -20.02 5.71 -28.05
CA GLY A 95 -21.19 5.84 -27.17
C GLY A 95 -22.54 5.73 -27.86
N VAL A 96 -22.60 5.24 -29.09
CA VAL A 96 -23.83 5.15 -29.88
C VAL A 96 -24.56 3.84 -29.58
N ASN A 97 -25.74 3.93 -29.01
CA ASN A 97 -26.57 2.77 -28.66
C ASN A 97 -27.46 2.29 -29.79
N TYR A 98 -27.94 3.20 -30.64
CA TYR A 98 -28.85 2.89 -31.77
C TYR A 98 -28.39 3.57 -33.05
N PRO A 99 -27.32 3.09 -33.70
CA PRO A 99 -26.75 3.70 -34.89
C PRO A 99 -27.76 3.83 -36.01
N ASN A 100 -27.79 5.02 -36.63
CA ASN A 100 -28.55 5.24 -37.86
C ASN A 100 -27.73 4.74 -39.05
N ILE A 101 -27.89 3.44 -39.37
CA ILE A 101 -27.11 2.76 -40.41
C ILE A 101 -27.16 3.50 -41.76
N PRO A 102 -28.34 3.88 -42.31
CA PRO A 102 -28.39 4.60 -43.57
C PRO A 102 -27.62 5.91 -43.58
N LEU A 103 -27.66 6.62 -42.44
CA LEU A 103 -26.97 7.92 -42.33
C LEU A 103 -25.45 7.75 -42.23
N ILE A 104 -24.98 6.73 -41.49
CA ILE A 104 -23.56 6.40 -41.38
C ILE A 104 -23.00 5.97 -42.75
N GLN A 105 -23.75 5.12 -43.46
CA GLN A 105 -23.33 4.60 -44.78
C GLN A 105 -23.22 5.68 -45.88
N LYS A 106 -23.83 6.87 -45.66
CA LYS A 106 -23.71 8.00 -46.58
C LYS A 106 -22.27 8.52 -46.68
N TYR A 107 -21.47 8.35 -45.61
CA TYR A 107 -20.13 8.90 -45.53
C TYR A 107 -19.07 7.79 -45.36
N PRO A 108 -18.21 7.56 -46.37
CA PRO A 108 -17.21 6.50 -46.34
C PRO A 108 -16.07 6.72 -45.35
N ASN A 109 -15.87 7.96 -44.90
CA ASN A 109 -14.87 8.37 -43.93
C ASN A 109 -15.39 8.34 -42.49
N VAL A 110 -16.59 7.81 -42.24
CA VAL A 110 -17.18 7.61 -40.91
C VAL A 110 -16.95 6.20 -40.44
N SER A 111 -16.43 6.04 -39.25
CA SER A 111 -16.32 4.73 -38.59
C SER A 111 -16.50 4.92 -37.08
N GLY A 112 -16.92 3.88 -36.36
CA GLY A 112 -17.10 4.04 -34.92
C GLY A 112 -17.54 2.79 -34.21
N PHE A 113 -17.99 2.97 -32.98
CA PHE A 113 -18.29 1.92 -32.04
C PHE A 113 -19.74 1.92 -31.61
N TRP A 114 -20.35 0.76 -31.72
CA TRP A 114 -21.74 0.53 -31.33
C TRP A 114 -21.81 -0.08 -29.93
N ASP A 115 -22.33 0.68 -28.99
CA ASP A 115 -22.64 0.20 -27.66
C ASP A 115 -24.07 -0.39 -27.63
N LYS A 116 -24.23 -1.56 -28.22
CA LYS A 116 -25.49 -2.23 -28.32
C LYS A 116 -26.01 -2.63 -26.93
N PRO A 117 -27.17 -2.15 -26.42
CA PRO A 117 -27.69 -2.57 -25.15
C PRO A 117 -28.04 -4.06 -25.12
N ASP A 118 -27.70 -4.77 -24.03
CA ASP A 118 -28.05 -6.17 -23.80
C ASP A 118 -29.12 -6.27 -22.70
N TYR A 119 -30.36 -6.11 -23.08
CA TYR A 119 -31.48 -6.13 -22.13
C TYR A 119 -31.70 -7.51 -21.50
N ARG A 120 -31.46 -8.59 -22.25
CA ARG A 120 -31.58 -9.95 -21.74
C ARG A 120 -30.64 -10.17 -20.55
N LYS A 121 -29.35 -9.88 -20.70
CA LYS A 121 -28.38 -10.06 -19.62
C LYS A 121 -28.63 -9.13 -18.44
N ASN A 122 -29.12 -7.91 -18.68
CA ASN A 122 -29.48 -7.00 -17.61
C ASN A 122 -30.70 -7.54 -16.81
N VAL A 123 -31.72 -8.07 -17.47
CA VAL A 123 -32.87 -8.71 -16.78
C VAL A 123 -32.41 -9.93 -15.98
N GLU A 124 -31.59 -10.82 -16.58
CA GLU A 124 -31.04 -12.00 -15.90
C GLU A 124 -30.18 -11.59 -14.69
N LEU A 125 -29.41 -10.51 -14.80
CA LEU A 125 -28.62 -9.95 -13.70
C LEU A 125 -29.49 -9.44 -12.56
N ILE A 126 -30.55 -8.68 -12.89
CA ILE A 126 -31.49 -8.16 -11.89
C ILE A 126 -32.19 -9.33 -11.16
N GLU A 127 -32.67 -10.33 -11.90
CA GLU A 127 -33.31 -11.52 -11.31
C GLU A 127 -32.34 -12.33 -10.44
N ARG A 128 -31.04 -12.39 -10.81
CA ARG A 128 -30.01 -13.04 -10.01
C ARG A 128 -29.76 -12.31 -8.68
N ILE A 129 -29.73 -10.98 -8.70
CA ILE A 129 -29.44 -10.15 -7.51
C ILE A 129 -30.69 -10.03 -6.62
N MET A 130 -31.85 -9.75 -7.21
CA MET A 130 -33.07 -9.41 -6.51
C MET A 130 -33.98 -10.59 -6.28
N GLY A 131 -33.70 -11.73 -6.90
CA GLY A 131 -34.64 -12.82 -7.02
C GLY A 131 -35.79 -12.46 -7.99
N LYS A 132 -36.95 -13.14 -7.85
CA LYS A 132 -38.11 -12.80 -8.65
C LYS A 132 -38.60 -11.40 -8.33
N CYS A 133 -38.54 -10.50 -9.30
CA CYS A 133 -38.90 -9.10 -9.12
C CYS A 133 -39.71 -8.58 -10.31
N VAL A 134 -40.36 -7.45 -10.10
CA VAL A 134 -41.00 -6.67 -11.17
C VAL A 134 -40.02 -5.58 -11.60
N ILE A 135 -39.62 -5.59 -12.86
CA ILE A 135 -38.76 -4.59 -13.42
C ILE A 135 -39.60 -3.44 -13.95
N VAL A 136 -39.35 -2.25 -13.42
CA VAL A 136 -40.02 -1.00 -13.84
C VAL A 136 -39.15 -0.29 -14.86
N ARG A 137 -39.72 0.14 -15.94
CA ARG A 137 -39.13 0.98 -16.96
C ARG A 137 -39.97 2.22 -17.18
N VAL A 138 -39.36 3.35 -17.42
CA VAL A 138 -40.04 4.58 -17.86
C VAL A 138 -39.72 4.82 -19.31
N SER A 139 -40.70 5.15 -20.10
CA SER A 139 -40.60 5.42 -21.53
C SER A 139 -41.38 6.68 -21.92
N ASP A 140 -41.01 7.24 -23.07
CA ASP A 140 -41.74 8.33 -23.71
C ASP A 140 -42.28 7.91 -25.09
N SER A 141 -42.86 8.87 -25.82
CA SER A 141 -43.41 8.66 -27.17
C SER A 141 -42.40 8.86 -28.29
N THR A 142 -41.13 9.13 -27.98
CA THR A 142 -40.06 9.40 -28.98
C THR A 142 -39.81 8.18 -29.88
N ALA A 143 -39.26 8.47 -31.07
CA ALA A 143 -38.86 7.40 -32.01
C ALA A 143 -37.78 6.50 -31.44
N LEU A 144 -36.86 7.06 -30.64
CA LEU A 144 -35.79 6.32 -29.95
C LEU A 144 -36.39 5.35 -28.95
N ASP A 145 -37.31 5.79 -28.08
CA ASP A 145 -37.87 4.96 -27.04
C ASP A 145 -38.77 3.84 -27.62
N LYS A 146 -39.42 4.09 -28.75
CA LYS A 146 -40.16 3.03 -29.49
C LYS A 146 -39.17 1.97 -30.04
N LYS A 147 -37.98 2.33 -30.51
CA LYS A 147 -36.94 1.37 -30.92
C LYS A 147 -36.44 0.57 -29.73
N ILE A 148 -36.12 1.24 -28.61
CA ILE A 148 -35.69 0.62 -27.35
C ILE A 148 -36.71 -0.40 -26.90
N LEU A 149 -37.97 -0.04 -26.85
CA LEU A 149 -39.06 -0.93 -26.41
C LEU A 149 -39.14 -2.18 -27.29
N LYS A 150 -39.09 -1.98 -28.62
CA LYS A 150 -39.13 -3.10 -29.58
C LYS A 150 -37.96 -4.05 -29.41
N ASP A 151 -36.73 -3.50 -29.32
CA ASP A 151 -35.52 -4.30 -29.15
C ASP A 151 -35.51 -5.02 -27.81
N MET A 152 -35.94 -4.37 -26.72
CA MET A 152 -36.08 -4.98 -25.42
C MET A 152 -37.07 -6.13 -25.44
N ASP A 153 -38.28 -5.93 -26.01
CA ASP A 153 -39.31 -6.98 -26.12
C ASP A 153 -38.82 -8.20 -26.92
N GLU A 154 -38.01 -7.96 -27.98
CA GLU A 154 -37.42 -9.04 -28.76
C GLU A 154 -36.35 -9.82 -27.94
N GLN A 155 -35.49 -9.13 -27.24
CA GLN A 155 -34.41 -9.74 -26.43
C GLN A 155 -34.92 -10.51 -25.22
N ILE A 156 -35.92 -10.00 -24.50
CA ILE A 156 -36.52 -10.66 -23.32
C ILE A 156 -37.56 -11.71 -23.66
N LYS A 157 -37.84 -11.92 -24.96
CA LYS A 157 -38.79 -12.93 -25.40
C LYS A 157 -38.40 -14.30 -24.87
N GLY A 158 -39.27 -14.88 -24.07
CA GLY A 158 -39.04 -16.19 -23.44
C GLY A 158 -38.60 -16.11 -21.97
N LEU A 159 -37.99 -15.02 -21.53
CA LEU A 159 -37.63 -14.77 -20.13
C LEU A 159 -38.80 -14.17 -19.33
N CYS A 160 -39.31 -13.06 -19.82
CA CYS A 160 -40.31 -12.26 -19.13
C CYS A 160 -41.57 -12.05 -19.99
N SER A 161 -42.65 -11.58 -19.38
CA SER A 161 -43.78 -11.04 -20.12
C SER A 161 -43.31 -9.77 -20.85
N LYS A 162 -43.93 -9.49 -22.02
CA LYS A 162 -43.72 -8.20 -22.70
C LYS A 162 -43.99 -7.06 -21.73
N ALA A 163 -43.20 -6.01 -21.86
CA ALA A 163 -43.44 -4.76 -21.15
C ALA A 163 -44.86 -4.27 -21.47
N ARG A 164 -45.71 -4.14 -20.47
CA ARG A 164 -47.06 -3.60 -20.62
C ARG A 164 -47.02 -2.14 -20.20
N PRO A 165 -47.55 -1.23 -21.01
CA PRO A 165 -47.72 0.15 -20.59
C PRO A 165 -48.81 0.20 -19.52
N ASP A 166 -48.47 0.43 -18.28
CA ASP A 166 -49.42 0.83 -17.25
C ASP A 166 -49.52 2.35 -17.31
N TYR A 167 -50.65 2.82 -17.77
CA TYR A 167 -50.95 4.24 -17.87
C TYR A 167 -51.14 4.84 -16.48
N LEU A 168 -50.10 5.19 -15.79
CA LEU A 168 -50.19 6.18 -14.74
C LEU A 168 -50.24 7.55 -15.43
N LYS A 169 -51.44 8.03 -15.73
CA LYS A 169 -51.65 9.47 -15.99
C LYS A 169 -51.18 10.16 -14.73
N TYR A 170 -50.02 10.81 -14.78
CA TYR A 170 -49.72 11.80 -13.77
C TYR A 170 -50.88 12.81 -13.73
N PRO A 171 -51.40 13.16 -12.54
CA PRO A 171 -52.44 14.13 -12.45
C PRO A 171 -51.98 15.39 -13.14
N GLN A 172 -52.70 15.84 -14.14
CA GLN A 172 -52.46 17.12 -14.79
C GLN A 172 -52.53 18.18 -13.68
N TYR A 173 -51.42 18.84 -13.40
CA TYR A 173 -51.40 20.04 -12.60
C TYR A 173 -52.07 21.14 -13.40
N SER A 174 -53.38 21.23 -13.23
CA SER A 174 -54.26 22.12 -14.01
C SER A 174 -54.52 23.45 -13.31
N SER A 175 -53.64 23.91 -12.44
CA SER A 175 -53.79 25.20 -11.78
C SER A 175 -52.68 26.18 -12.18
N PRO A 176 -52.99 27.39 -12.65
CA PRO A 176 -52.01 28.45 -12.92
C PRO A 176 -51.21 28.90 -11.71
N SER A 177 -51.73 28.64 -10.48
CA SER A 177 -51.04 28.94 -9.22
C SER A 177 -49.85 28.00 -8.94
N ASP A 178 -49.86 26.79 -9.50
CA ASP A 178 -48.78 25.82 -9.31
C ASP A 178 -47.59 26.09 -10.21
N LYS A 179 -47.77 26.80 -11.33
CA LYS A 179 -46.65 27.24 -12.18
C LYS A 179 -45.69 28.21 -11.50
N LYS A 180 -46.12 28.96 -10.48
CA LYS A 180 -45.23 29.88 -9.74
C LYS A 180 -44.41 29.23 -8.64
N ARG A 181 -44.81 28.04 -8.13
CA ARG A 181 -44.04 27.31 -7.11
C ARG A 181 -43.01 26.34 -7.71
N SER A 182 -43.13 25.97 -8.97
CA SER A 182 -42.21 25.06 -9.64
C SER A 182 -41.03 25.76 -10.34
N SER A 183 -40.88 27.07 -10.17
CA SER A 183 -39.82 27.83 -10.86
C SER A 183 -38.40 27.63 -10.36
N SER A 184 -38.19 26.77 -9.36
CA SER A 184 -36.87 26.44 -8.87
C SER A 184 -36.50 24.95 -9.02
N LEU A 185 -37.39 24.14 -9.55
CA LEU A 185 -37.16 22.68 -9.71
C LEU A 185 -37.28 22.33 -11.21
N VAL A 186 -36.09 22.15 -11.81
CA VAL A 186 -35.80 21.41 -13.03
C VAL A 186 -36.80 21.63 -14.17
N ARG A 187 -36.49 22.53 -15.11
CA ARG A 187 -37.11 22.55 -16.43
C ARG A 187 -36.80 21.21 -17.12
N PHE A 188 -37.82 20.37 -17.34
CA PHE A 188 -37.78 19.28 -18.30
C PHE A 188 -38.11 19.84 -19.70
N PRO A 189 -37.13 20.03 -20.58
CA PRO A 189 -37.36 20.88 -21.73
C PRO A 189 -38.10 20.26 -22.91
N LYS A 190 -38.24 18.94 -23.04
CA LYS A 190 -38.63 18.32 -24.31
C LYS A 190 -39.71 17.25 -24.28
N VAL A 191 -40.05 16.71 -23.12
CA VAL A 191 -41.10 15.70 -23.07
C VAL A 191 -42.30 16.26 -22.37
N PRO A 192 -43.45 16.41 -23.06
CA PRO A 192 -44.71 16.71 -22.41
C PRO A 192 -44.97 15.67 -21.33
N PHE A 193 -45.24 16.08 -20.08
CA PHE A 193 -45.49 15.17 -18.95
C PHE A 193 -46.64 14.17 -19.21
N ASP A 194 -47.50 14.45 -20.16
CA ASP A 194 -48.60 13.59 -20.62
C ASP A 194 -48.15 12.41 -21.49
N SER A 195 -46.86 12.37 -21.90
CA SER A 195 -46.32 11.33 -22.77
C SER A 195 -45.36 10.38 -22.06
N LEU A 196 -45.16 10.48 -20.73
CA LEU A 196 -44.38 9.50 -19.95
C LEU A 196 -45.24 8.26 -19.59
N TYR A 197 -44.71 7.09 -19.89
CA TYR A 197 -45.32 5.81 -19.63
C TYR A 197 -44.46 4.99 -18.67
N ILE A 198 -45.08 4.47 -17.62
CA ILE A 198 -44.47 3.47 -16.75
C ILE A 198 -44.79 2.10 -17.30
N GLN A 199 -43.75 1.31 -17.53
CA GLN A 199 -43.87 -0.04 -18.05
C GLN A 199 -43.32 -1.03 -17.02
N THR A 200 -44.02 -2.16 -16.89
CA THR A 200 -43.59 -3.23 -15.99
C THR A 200 -43.27 -4.48 -16.78
N ILE A 201 -42.14 -5.10 -16.47
CA ILE A 201 -41.70 -6.38 -16.99
C ILE A 201 -41.83 -7.38 -15.87
N GLN A 202 -42.64 -8.44 -16.09
CA GLN A 202 -42.93 -9.44 -15.06
C GLN A 202 -42.33 -10.80 -15.43
N PRO A 203 -41.82 -11.56 -14.44
CA PRO A 203 -41.39 -12.95 -14.65
C PRO A 203 -42.54 -13.81 -15.19
N ARG A 204 -42.27 -14.67 -16.19
CA ARG A 204 -43.31 -15.51 -16.83
C ARG A 204 -44.01 -16.51 -15.92
N THR A 205 -43.41 -16.89 -14.81
CA THR A 205 -43.91 -17.89 -13.87
C THR A 205 -45.02 -17.36 -12.95
N SER A 206 -45.38 -16.10 -13.03
CA SER A 206 -46.39 -15.46 -12.19
C SER A 206 -47.71 -15.30 -12.96
N SER A 207 -48.37 -16.41 -13.25
CA SER A 207 -49.66 -16.41 -13.96
C SER A 207 -50.81 -15.75 -13.19
N ASN A 208 -50.61 -15.30 -11.96
CA ASN A 208 -51.68 -14.78 -11.08
C ASN A 208 -51.34 -13.41 -10.46
N LEU A 209 -50.51 -12.59 -11.07
CA LEU A 209 -50.29 -11.21 -10.60
C LEU A 209 -51.39 -10.29 -11.12
N ILE A 210 -52.51 -10.38 -10.43
CA ILE A 210 -53.66 -9.50 -10.59
C ILE A 210 -53.31 -8.16 -9.91
N TRP A 211 -53.31 -7.11 -10.70
CA TRP A 211 -53.74 -5.74 -10.42
C TRP A 211 -53.81 -5.31 -8.95
N GLY A 212 -52.69 -4.94 -8.40
CA GLY A 212 -52.67 -4.31 -7.09
C GLY A 212 -51.32 -3.62 -6.84
N LEU A 213 -51.19 -2.35 -7.16
CA LEU A 213 -50.04 -1.52 -6.83
C LEU A 213 -49.75 -1.38 -5.30
N GLY A 214 -50.57 -2.07 -4.47
CA GLY A 214 -50.54 -1.90 -3.01
C GLY A 214 -49.96 -3.05 -2.19
N THR A 215 -49.95 -4.30 -2.70
CA THR A 215 -49.63 -5.48 -1.85
C THR A 215 -48.86 -6.58 -2.61
N SER A 216 -47.97 -6.26 -3.53
CA SER A 216 -47.23 -7.31 -4.21
C SER A 216 -46.07 -7.80 -3.36
N THR A 217 -46.04 -9.10 -3.10
CA THR A 217 -44.97 -9.89 -2.49
C THR A 217 -43.65 -9.89 -3.32
N TYR A 218 -43.58 -9.13 -4.40
CA TYR A 218 -42.41 -9.09 -5.28
C TYR A 218 -41.58 -7.85 -5.05
N ASN A 219 -40.28 -8.06 -4.99
CA ASN A 219 -39.32 -6.97 -5.05
C ASN A 219 -39.51 -6.19 -6.35
N LYS A 220 -39.17 -4.92 -6.33
CA LYS A 220 -39.18 -4.04 -7.50
C LYS A 220 -37.74 -3.59 -7.80
N ALA A 221 -37.46 -3.46 -9.09
CA ALA A 221 -36.22 -2.85 -9.56
C ALA A 221 -36.52 -1.87 -10.69
N TYR A 222 -35.82 -0.75 -10.76
CA TYR A 222 -35.88 0.16 -11.90
C TYR A 222 -34.75 -0.20 -12.88
N LEU A 223 -35.08 -0.24 -14.19
CA LEU A 223 -34.11 -0.41 -15.24
C LEU A 223 -34.11 0.81 -16.17
N ALA A 224 -33.07 1.63 -16.11
CA ALA A 224 -32.84 2.70 -17.05
C ALA A 224 -32.34 2.12 -18.39
N THR A 225 -32.95 2.57 -19.49
CA THR A 225 -32.63 2.11 -20.85
C THR A 225 -32.13 3.22 -21.74
N LYS A 226 -32.12 4.45 -21.25
CA LYS A 226 -31.61 5.66 -21.89
C LYS A 226 -31.12 6.62 -20.81
N ARG A 227 -30.30 7.58 -21.20
CA ARG A 227 -29.96 8.72 -20.37
C ARG A 227 -30.91 9.89 -20.69
N ASP A 228 -31.58 10.39 -19.69
CA ASP A 228 -32.27 11.67 -19.67
C ASP A 228 -32.46 12.11 -18.22
N TYR A 229 -32.87 13.35 -18.00
CA TYR A 229 -33.14 13.87 -16.66
C TYR A 229 -34.13 13.05 -15.86
N THR A 230 -35.12 12.49 -16.54
CA THR A 230 -36.14 11.63 -15.89
C THR A 230 -35.53 10.34 -15.36
N SER A 231 -34.70 9.67 -16.16
CA SER A 231 -33.99 8.45 -15.77
C SER A 231 -33.03 8.70 -14.60
N ILE A 232 -32.26 9.79 -14.65
CA ILE A 232 -31.34 10.17 -13.57
C ILE A 232 -32.10 10.50 -12.28
N ALA A 233 -33.21 11.28 -12.38
CA ALA A 233 -34.03 11.62 -11.22
C ALA A 233 -34.67 10.36 -10.60
N LEU A 234 -35.16 9.44 -11.42
CA LEU A 234 -35.70 8.17 -10.95
C LEU A 234 -34.63 7.29 -10.31
N GLY A 235 -33.44 7.18 -10.91
CA GLY A 235 -32.33 6.46 -10.32
C GLY A 235 -32.01 6.94 -8.91
N ARG A 236 -32.00 8.28 -8.72
CA ARG A 236 -31.68 8.93 -7.45
C ARG A 236 -32.78 8.84 -6.39
N PHE A 237 -34.05 8.99 -6.79
CA PHE A 237 -35.17 9.14 -5.86
C PHE A 237 -36.09 7.90 -5.78
N CYS A 238 -35.79 6.84 -6.50
CA CYS A 238 -36.56 5.61 -6.46
C CYS A 238 -36.44 4.93 -5.07
N SER A 239 -37.57 4.41 -4.57
CA SER A 239 -37.59 3.70 -3.29
C SER A 239 -37.20 2.21 -3.41
N PHE A 240 -36.72 1.79 -4.55
CA PHE A 240 -36.25 0.43 -4.85
C PHE A 240 -34.99 0.48 -5.71
N PRO A 241 -34.18 -0.60 -5.77
CA PRO A 241 -32.91 -0.65 -6.46
C PRO A 241 -33.01 -0.24 -7.94
N SER A 242 -32.08 0.59 -8.39
CA SER A 242 -32.03 1.13 -9.74
C SER A 242 -30.82 0.57 -10.49
N PHE A 243 -31.07 -0.01 -11.67
CA PHE A 243 -30.07 -0.56 -12.58
C PHE A 243 -30.05 0.24 -13.90
N SER A 244 -29.00 0.09 -14.67
CA SER A 244 -28.91 0.70 -16.00
C SER A 244 -28.45 -0.32 -17.03
N ALA A 245 -29.03 -0.24 -18.23
CA ALA A 245 -28.58 -1.06 -19.38
C ALA A 245 -27.49 -0.35 -20.21
N ILE A 246 -27.23 0.93 -19.92
CA ILE A 246 -26.22 1.75 -20.60
C ILE A 246 -25.37 2.48 -19.57
N ASN A 247 -24.14 2.81 -19.94
CA ASN A 247 -23.17 3.37 -19.00
C ASN A 247 -23.05 4.91 -19.09
N GLU A 248 -24.11 5.64 -18.86
CA GLU A 248 -24.03 7.09 -18.89
C GLU A 248 -24.16 7.76 -17.52
N SER A 249 -24.58 7.00 -16.50
CA SER A 249 -24.84 7.57 -15.17
C SER A 249 -24.37 6.68 -14.01
N VAL A 250 -23.78 5.54 -14.29
CA VAL A 250 -23.28 4.62 -13.27
C VAL A 250 -21.99 5.16 -12.68
N GLY A 251 -21.95 5.31 -11.36
CA GLY A 251 -20.79 5.86 -10.64
C GLY A 251 -20.70 7.39 -10.63
N TYR A 252 -21.67 8.08 -11.23
CA TYR A 252 -21.72 9.55 -11.28
C TYR A 252 -22.99 10.08 -10.57
N ASP A 253 -24.00 10.51 -11.34
CA ASP A 253 -25.12 11.30 -10.81
C ASP A 253 -26.39 10.50 -10.47
N GLY A 254 -26.52 9.27 -10.92
CA GLY A 254 -27.82 8.57 -10.98
C GLY A 254 -28.15 7.63 -9.84
N ASP A 255 -27.25 7.39 -8.87
CA ASP A 255 -27.44 6.34 -7.85
C ASP A 255 -27.81 4.95 -8.42
N PHE A 256 -27.31 4.65 -9.62
CA PHE A 256 -27.50 3.36 -10.25
C PHE A 256 -26.54 2.32 -9.68
N ILE A 257 -27.07 1.14 -9.37
CA ILE A 257 -26.24 0.00 -8.91
C ILE A 257 -25.25 -0.40 -10.00
N GLY A 258 -25.67 -0.41 -11.25
CA GLY A 258 -24.90 -0.85 -12.40
C GLY A 258 -25.69 -1.74 -13.35
N GLY A 259 -25.00 -2.53 -14.14
CA GLY A 259 -25.59 -3.42 -15.12
C GLY A 259 -24.54 -4.13 -15.99
N TYR A 260 -25.01 -4.74 -17.09
CA TYR A 260 -24.14 -5.30 -18.13
C TYR A 260 -24.10 -4.34 -19.32
N MET A 261 -22.99 -3.67 -19.53
CA MET A 261 -22.86 -2.54 -20.46
C MET A 261 -21.40 -2.33 -20.91
N THR A 262 -21.17 -1.46 -21.86
CA THR A 262 -19.83 -1.03 -22.24
C THR A 262 -19.35 0.06 -21.26
N PRO A 263 -18.19 -0.09 -20.58
CA PRO A 263 -17.63 0.96 -19.72
C PRO A 263 -17.21 2.18 -20.54
N VAL A 264 -17.48 3.41 -20.05
CA VAL A 264 -17.09 4.68 -20.71
C VAL A 264 -15.60 4.74 -21.01
N GLU A 265 -14.76 4.24 -20.07
CA GLU A 265 -13.32 4.17 -20.29
C GLU A 265 -12.94 3.30 -21.51
N SER A 266 -13.62 2.16 -21.66
CA SER A 266 -13.39 1.26 -22.82
C SER A 266 -13.81 1.92 -24.13
N GLN A 267 -14.97 2.57 -24.17
CA GLN A 267 -15.46 3.33 -25.32
C GLN A 267 -14.46 4.42 -25.72
N THR A 268 -14.01 5.20 -24.76
CA THR A 268 -13.06 6.29 -24.98
C THR A 268 -11.73 5.76 -25.51
N GLN A 269 -11.21 4.66 -24.95
CA GLN A 269 -9.97 4.05 -25.42
C GLN A 269 -10.08 3.43 -26.80
N GLU A 270 -11.22 2.84 -27.17
CA GLU A 270 -11.46 2.32 -28.52
C GLU A 270 -11.49 3.45 -29.55
N ALA A 271 -12.22 4.52 -29.27
CA ALA A 271 -12.28 5.69 -30.12
C ALA A 271 -10.91 6.38 -30.24
N LEU A 272 -10.16 6.51 -29.14
CA LEU A 272 -8.81 7.07 -29.11
C LEU A 272 -7.86 6.27 -30.01
N ARG A 273 -7.82 4.95 -29.87
CA ARG A 273 -6.93 4.10 -30.69
C ARG A 273 -7.23 4.24 -32.18
N ARG A 274 -8.51 4.26 -32.54
CA ARG A 274 -8.94 4.47 -33.94
C ARG A 274 -8.55 5.85 -34.45
N ALA A 275 -8.86 6.89 -33.68
CA ALA A 275 -8.50 8.26 -34.02
C ALA A 275 -6.98 8.45 -34.17
N ALA A 276 -6.19 7.89 -33.24
CA ALA A 276 -4.74 7.93 -33.32
C ALA A 276 -4.19 7.21 -34.55
N SER A 277 -4.75 6.06 -34.93
CA SER A 277 -4.36 5.33 -36.15
C SER A 277 -4.64 6.15 -37.41
N ILE A 278 -5.79 6.82 -37.46
CA ILE A 278 -6.18 7.71 -38.58
C ILE A 278 -5.21 8.90 -38.68
N LEU A 279 -4.94 9.56 -37.55
CA LEU A 279 -4.01 10.69 -37.48
C LEU A 279 -2.56 10.30 -37.85
N LYS A 280 -2.17 9.05 -37.67
CA LYS A 280 -0.89 8.49 -38.10
C LYS A 280 -0.86 8.06 -39.55
N GLY A 281 -1.94 8.30 -40.32
CA GLY A 281 -2.03 8.08 -41.76
C GLY A 281 -2.79 6.83 -42.20
N THR A 282 -3.40 6.07 -41.30
CA THR A 282 -4.28 4.96 -41.68
C THR A 282 -5.57 5.53 -42.32
N PRO A 283 -5.97 5.13 -43.53
CA PRO A 283 -7.18 5.64 -44.17
C PRO A 283 -8.45 5.33 -43.33
N ALA A 284 -9.30 6.33 -43.10
CA ALA A 284 -10.51 6.16 -42.28
C ALA A 284 -11.45 5.07 -42.82
N ASN A 285 -11.55 4.93 -44.15
CA ASN A 285 -12.37 3.93 -44.84
C ASN A 285 -11.79 2.52 -44.81
N SER A 286 -10.58 2.32 -44.25
CA SER A 286 -10.01 0.98 -44.03
C SER A 286 -10.61 0.28 -42.81
N PHE A 287 -11.25 1.05 -41.92
CA PHE A 287 -11.94 0.49 -40.75
C PHE A 287 -13.39 0.13 -41.06
N PRO A 288 -13.94 -0.91 -40.40
CA PRO A 288 -15.38 -1.11 -40.44
C PRO A 288 -16.14 0.13 -39.98
N GLN A 289 -17.17 0.51 -40.70
CA GLN A 289 -17.97 1.68 -40.33
C GLN A 289 -18.62 1.53 -38.93
N ILE A 290 -18.99 0.30 -38.55
CA ILE A 290 -19.61 -0.01 -37.27
C ILE A 290 -18.90 -1.21 -36.66
N THR A 291 -18.40 -1.06 -35.44
CA THR A 291 -17.78 -2.12 -34.63
C THR A 291 -18.55 -2.20 -33.31
N GLU A 292 -18.99 -3.39 -32.90
CA GLU A 292 -19.63 -3.55 -31.59
C GLU A 292 -18.57 -3.50 -30.47
N SER A 293 -18.83 -2.69 -29.45
CA SER A 293 -17.97 -2.54 -28.27
C SER A 293 -18.09 -3.71 -27.31
N ALA A 294 -17.00 -4.00 -26.60
CA ALA A 294 -16.97 -5.03 -25.58
C ALA A 294 -17.73 -4.59 -24.32
N LYS A 295 -18.57 -5.47 -23.80
CA LYS A 295 -19.38 -5.24 -22.60
C LYS A 295 -18.81 -5.95 -21.39
N ASN A 296 -19.04 -5.36 -20.22
CA ASN A 296 -18.68 -5.93 -18.93
C ASN A 296 -19.81 -5.70 -17.90
N TYR A 297 -19.78 -6.47 -16.82
CA TYR A 297 -20.56 -6.12 -15.64
C TYR A 297 -19.90 -4.95 -14.94
N LEU A 298 -20.61 -3.85 -14.78
CA LEU A 298 -20.15 -2.61 -14.19
C LEU A 298 -21.04 -2.25 -13.01
N PHE A 299 -20.44 -1.96 -11.85
CA PHE A 299 -21.18 -1.64 -10.63
C PHE A 299 -20.57 -0.47 -9.89
N ASP A 300 -21.44 0.34 -9.28
CA ASP A 300 -21.01 1.39 -8.35
C ASP A 300 -21.00 0.85 -6.93
N TYR A 301 -19.82 0.76 -6.33
CA TYR A 301 -19.64 0.16 -5.01
C TYR A 301 -20.44 0.86 -3.88
N PRO A 302 -20.46 2.21 -3.76
CA PRO A 302 -21.29 2.89 -2.78
C PRO A 302 -22.77 2.55 -2.91
N THR A 303 -23.29 2.49 -4.14
CA THR A 303 -24.68 2.19 -4.39
C THR A 303 -25.03 0.72 -4.09
N LEU A 304 -24.12 -0.23 -4.35
CA LEU A 304 -24.28 -1.62 -3.89
C LEU A 304 -24.45 -1.69 -2.38
N ASN A 305 -23.58 -0.99 -1.62
CA ASN A 305 -23.67 -0.95 -0.16
C ASN A 305 -24.97 -0.31 0.33
N LYS A 306 -25.42 0.78 -0.32
CA LYS A 306 -26.69 1.43 0.00
C LYS A 306 -27.85 0.44 -0.04
N TRP A 307 -27.84 -0.51 -0.98
CA TRP A 307 -28.89 -1.51 -1.16
C TRP A 307 -28.59 -2.86 -0.49
N GLY A 308 -27.48 -2.98 0.25
CA GLY A 308 -27.10 -4.20 0.96
C GLY A 308 -26.73 -5.37 0.05
N ILE A 309 -26.27 -5.10 -1.16
CA ILE A 309 -25.86 -6.12 -2.14
C ILE A 309 -24.38 -6.45 -1.92
N ASP A 310 -24.07 -7.72 -1.62
CA ASP A 310 -22.69 -8.16 -1.48
C ASP A 310 -22.01 -8.24 -2.85
N TRP A 311 -21.00 -7.42 -3.05
CA TRP A 311 -20.20 -7.38 -4.28
C TRP A 311 -19.54 -8.72 -4.62
N LYS A 312 -19.32 -9.60 -3.64
CA LYS A 312 -18.71 -10.92 -3.83
C LYS A 312 -19.63 -11.93 -4.51
N GLU A 313 -20.94 -11.70 -4.46
CA GLU A 313 -21.95 -12.54 -5.10
C GLU A 313 -22.20 -12.17 -6.56
N LEU A 314 -21.64 -11.05 -7.01
CA LEU A 314 -21.77 -10.56 -8.37
C LEU A 314 -20.95 -11.40 -9.37
N PRO A 315 -21.23 -11.29 -10.67
CA PRO A 315 -20.52 -12.06 -11.69
C PRO A 315 -19.01 -11.86 -11.62
N GLN A 316 -18.24 -12.92 -11.87
CA GLN A 316 -16.79 -12.83 -11.95
C GLN A 316 -16.37 -11.84 -13.05
N ASN A 317 -15.24 -11.16 -12.84
CA ASN A 317 -14.73 -10.11 -13.72
C ASN A 317 -15.59 -8.84 -13.78
N SER A 318 -16.46 -8.61 -12.80
CA SER A 318 -17.17 -7.34 -12.66
C SER A 318 -16.21 -6.19 -12.38
N ILE A 319 -16.48 -5.05 -13.01
CA ILE A 319 -15.76 -3.80 -12.77
C ILE A 319 -16.51 -3.02 -11.69
N PHE A 320 -15.79 -2.60 -10.65
CA PHE A 320 -16.36 -1.81 -9.56
C PHE A 320 -15.84 -0.38 -9.61
N LEU A 321 -16.76 0.57 -9.83
CA LEU A 321 -16.48 2.00 -9.71
C LEU A 321 -16.51 2.41 -8.23
N ASN A 322 -15.77 3.46 -7.89
CA ASN A 322 -15.75 4.07 -6.56
C ASN A 322 -15.47 3.10 -5.39
N MET A 323 -14.85 1.94 -5.68
CA MET A 323 -14.53 0.95 -4.66
C MET A 323 -13.30 1.41 -3.86
N PRO A 324 -13.40 1.54 -2.51
CA PRO A 324 -12.27 1.94 -1.68
C PRO A 324 -11.08 0.98 -1.84
N PHE A 325 -9.88 1.54 -1.87
CA PHE A 325 -8.63 0.78 -2.01
C PHE A 325 -8.52 -0.37 -1.00
N VAL A 326 -8.90 -0.11 0.26
CA VAL A 326 -8.85 -1.12 1.33
C VAL A 326 -9.73 -2.32 1.03
N VAL A 327 -10.93 -2.09 0.50
CA VAL A 327 -11.87 -3.17 0.14
C VAL A 327 -11.36 -3.95 -1.08
N ARG A 328 -10.91 -3.23 -2.11
CA ARG A 328 -10.37 -3.82 -3.35
C ARG A 328 -9.20 -4.75 -3.10
N TYR A 329 -8.31 -4.38 -2.17
CA TYR A 329 -7.08 -5.11 -1.87
C TYR A 329 -7.10 -5.78 -0.50
N GLN A 330 -8.29 -5.98 0.11
CA GLN A 330 -8.45 -6.54 1.45
C GLN A 330 -7.65 -7.83 1.67
N THR A 331 -7.72 -8.77 0.75
CA THR A 331 -7.00 -10.05 0.84
C THR A 331 -5.49 -9.85 0.87
N TYR A 332 -4.96 -8.95 0.03
CA TYR A 332 -3.52 -8.65 -0.01
C TYR A 332 -3.08 -7.92 1.26
N ILE A 333 -3.89 -7.00 1.78
CA ILE A 333 -3.60 -6.27 3.02
C ILE A 333 -3.52 -7.24 4.20
N ILE A 334 -4.48 -8.18 4.29
CA ILE A 334 -4.46 -9.22 5.34
C ILE A 334 -3.22 -10.11 5.20
N LEU A 335 -2.90 -10.56 3.99
CA LEU A 335 -1.72 -11.39 3.74
C LEU A 335 -0.43 -10.66 4.11
N CYS A 336 -0.27 -9.40 3.71
CA CYS A 336 0.87 -8.57 4.09
C CYS A 336 0.95 -8.37 5.61
N GLY A 337 -0.19 -8.18 6.29
CA GLY A 337 -0.26 -8.11 7.75
C GLY A 337 0.23 -9.39 8.42
N ILE A 338 -0.20 -10.56 7.93
CA ILE A 338 0.26 -11.87 8.43
C ILE A 338 1.76 -12.02 8.22
N LEU A 339 2.27 -11.72 7.02
CA LEU A 339 3.70 -11.82 6.73
C LEU A 339 4.54 -10.90 7.61
N LEU A 340 4.07 -9.69 7.85
CA LEU A 340 4.73 -8.73 8.73
C LEU A 340 4.77 -9.22 10.18
N THR A 341 3.66 -9.77 10.69
CA THR A 341 3.62 -10.34 12.05
C THR A 341 4.55 -11.53 12.19
N LEU A 342 4.59 -12.42 11.20
CA LEU A 342 5.53 -13.55 11.18
C LEU A 342 6.99 -13.08 11.15
N PHE A 343 7.30 -12.05 10.38
CA PHE A 343 8.63 -11.44 10.33
C PHE A 343 9.04 -10.83 11.68
N ILE A 344 8.12 -10.12 12.35
CA ILE A 344 8.36 -9.56 13.69
C ILE A 344 8.62 -10.72 14.71
N LEU A 345 7.79 -11.74 14.69
CA LEU A 345 7.97 -12.90 15.58
C LEU A 345 9.30 -13.61 15.32
N TRP A 346 9.69 -13.77 14.07
CA TRP A 346 10.97 -14.34 13.69
C TRP A 346 12.16 -13.51 14.18
N THR A 347 12.11 -12.18 14.04
CA THR A 347 13.17 -11.27 14.53
C THR A 347 13.29 -11.32 16.05
N LEU A 348 12.16 -11.30 16.77
CA LEU A 348 12.13 -11.43 18.22
C LEU A 348 12.68 -12.80 18.69
N PHE A 349 12.31 -13.86 18.00
CA PHE A 349 12.85 -15.20 18.28
C PHE A 349 14.36 -15.24 18.05
N TYR A 350 14.84 -14.69 16.92
CA TYR A 350 16.27 -14.63 16.62
C TYR A 350 17.05 -13.82 17.67
N GLN A 351 16.55 -12.65 18.07
CA GLN A 351 17.15 -11.86 19.14
C GLN A 351 17.20 -12.61 20.47
N ARG A 352 16.13 -13.33 20.81
CA ARG A 352 16.09 -14.13 22.03
C ARG A 352 17.12 -15.28 22.01
N VAL A 353 17.31 -15.92 20.88
CA VAL A 353 18.34 -16.96 20.70
C VAL A 353 19.73 -16.37 20.85
N GLN A 354 20.02 -15.24 20.23
CA GLN A 354 21.30 -14.53 20.37
C GLN A 354 21.59 -14.14 21.82
N TYR A 355 20.62 -13.52 22.47
CA TYR A 355 20.73 -13.14 23.88
C TYR A 355 21.05 -14.35 24.80
N ARG A 356 20.38 -15.50 24.58
CA ARG A 356 20.67 -16.72 25.34
C ARG A 356 22.07 -17.25 25.09
N ARG A 357 22.57 -17.18 23.84
CA ARG A 357 23.95 -17.59 23.51
C ARG A 357 24.98 -16.73 24.22
N GLU A 358 24.81 -15.40 24.17
CA GLU A 358 25.69 -14.44 24.84
C GLU A 358 25.69 -14.65 26.36
N ALA A 359 24.52 -14.82 26.96
CA ALA A 359 24.41 -15.11 28.39
C ALA A 359 25.13 -16.41 28.79
N SER A 360 25.02 -17.45 27.96
CA SER A 360 25.72 -18.73 28.16
C SER A 360 27.26 -18.54 28.07
N HIS A 361 27.76 -17.83 27.06
CA HIS A 361 29.18 -17.53 26.92
C HIS A 361 29.74 -16.73 28.09
N LYS A 362 29.01 -15.71 28.56
CA LYS A 362 29.41 -14.91 29.74
C LYS A 362 29.49 -15.80 30.99
N LYS A 363 28.50 -16.69 31.19
CA LYS A 363 28.50 -17.61 32.34
C LYS A 363 29.70 -18.58 32.30
N GLN A 364 29.98 -19.13 31.13
CA GLN A 364 31.15 -20.02 30.96
C GLN A 364 32.48 -19.30 31.22
N ALA A 365 32.62 -18.08 30.70
CA ALA A 365 33.82 -17.27 30.92
C ALA A 365 34.02 -16.92 32.39
N GLN A 366 32.95 -16.58 33.11
CA GLN A 366 32.99 -16.28 34.55
C GLN A 366 33.39 -17.53 35.36
N GLU A 367 32.83 -18.66 35.00
CA GLU A 367 33.12 -19.95 35.67
C GLU A 367 34.58 -20.39 35.45
N SER A 368 35.10 -20.22 34.23
CA SER A 368 36.49 -20.45 33.91
C SER A 368 37.44 -19.57 34.73
N LEU A 369 37.12 -18.24 34.77
CA LEU A 369 37.90 -17.27 35.56
C LEU A 369 37.86 -17.61 37.07
N ARG A 370 36.70 -18.08 37.59
CA ARG A 370 36.58 -18.50 38.98
C ARG A 370 37.50 -19.70 39.29
N LYS A 371 37.46 -20.72 38.42
CA LYS A 371 38.32 -21.92 38.57
C LYS A 371 39.81 -21.57 38.53
N GLU A 372 40.20 -20.66 37.62
CA GLU A 372 41.59 -20.21 37.52
C GLU A 372 42.04 -19.46 38.79
N LYS A 373 41.17 -18.58 39.33
CA LYS A 373 41.47 -17.90 40.62
C LYS A 373 41.58 -18.88 41.78
N GLU A 374 40.65 -19.85 41.89
CA GLU A 374 40.69 -20.88 42.95
C GLU A 374 41.96 -21.72 42.86
N PHE A 375 42.37 -22.12 41.64
CA PHE A 375 43.61 -22.84 41.42
C PHE A 375 44.85 -22.01 41.81
N LEU A 376 44.87 -20.71 41.45
CA LEU A 376 45.98 -19.80 41.81
C LEU A 376 46.06 -19.61 43.33
N SER A 377 44.93 -19.45 44.01
CA SER A 377 44.87 -19.34 45.47
C SER A 377 45.42 -20.59 46.18
N LEU A 378 44.99 -21.77 45.76
CA LEU A 378 45.50 -23.04 46.29
C LEU A 378 47.01 -23.23 46.07
N ALA A 379 47.52 -22.80 44.90
CA ALA A 379 48.96 -22.88 44.60
C ALA A 379 49.78 -21.98 45.48
N LEU A 380 49.29 -20.78 45.82
CA LEU A 380 49.97 -19.85 46.72
C LEU A 380 49.95 -20.34 48.19
N GLU A 381 48.79 -20.84 48.65
CA GLU A 381 48.62 -21.36 50.02
C GLU A 381 49.50 -22.59 50.33
N SER A 382 49.64 -23.50 49.34
CA SER A 382 50.37 -24.74 49.51
C SER A 382 51.92 -24.59 49.55
N GLY A 383 52.44 -23.45 49.18
CA GLY A 383 53.89 -23.25 48.99
C GLY A 383 54.55 -22.25 49.92
N ASP A 384 53.92 -21.73 50.97
CA ASP A 384 54.40 -20.60 51.78
C ASP A 384 54.88 -19.44 50.89
N ILE A 385 54.17 -19.22 49.80
CA ILE A 385 54.49 -18.19 48.80
C ILE A 385 53.48 -17.05 48.96
N PHE A 386 54.00 -15.84 49.19
CA PHE A 386 53.22 -14.65 49.40
C PHE A 386 53.43 -13.66 48.27
N ALA A 387 52.37 -13.00 47.82
CA ALA A 387 52.43 -11.95 46.81
C ALA A 387 52.75 -10.62 47.48
N PHE A 388 53.55 -9.79 46.82
CA PHE A 388 53.72 -8.40 47.26
C PHE A 388 53.69 -7.42 46.07
N ARG A 389 53.38 -6.19 46.41
CA ARG A 389 53.51 -5.05 45.53
C ARG A 389 54.34 -3.96 46.21
N TYR A 390 55.25 -3.40 45.46
CA TYR A 390 55.95 -2.18 45.85
C TYR A 390 55.58 -1.03 44.98
N SER A 391 55.12 0.06 45.58
CA SER A 391 54.84 1.32 44.91
C SER A 391 55.00 2.47 45.88
N ASN A 392 55.50 3.62 45.41
CA ASN A 392 55.64 4.84 46.21
C ASN A 392 56.41 4.66 47.55
N GLY A 393 57.44 3.83 47.55
CA GLY A 393 58.25 3.65 48.75
C GLY A 393 57.67 2.70 49.81
N VAL A 394 56.62 1.93 49.46
CA VAL A 394 55.88 1.08 50.36
C VAL A 394 55.72 -0.33 49.78
N PHE A 395 55.97 -1.35 50.60
CA PHE A 395 55.66 -2.74 50.32
C PHE A 395 54.27 -3.08 50.86
N GLU A 396 53.40 -3.60 50.05
CA GLU A 396 52.14 -4.18 50.40
C GLU A 396 52.20 -5.69 50.13
N PHE A 397 52.05 -6.48 51.17
CA PHE A 397 52.04 -7.93 51.05
C PHE A 397 50.57 -8.40 51.10
N ASP A 398 50.37 -9.66 50.63
CA ASP A 398 49.04 -10.29 50.79
C ASP A 398 48.73 -10.52 52.31
N HIS A 399 47.45 -10.79 52.56
CA HIS A 399 46.98 -10.98 53.92
C HIS A 399 47.69 -12.13 54.63
N ASP A 400 47.96 -13.23 53.93
CA ASP A 400 48.51 -14.45 54.47
C ASP A 400 49.98 -14.31 54.88
N PHE A 401 50.75 -13.39 54.27
CA PHE A 401 52.09 -12.99 54.71
C PHE A 401 52.06 -12.44 56.13
N TYR A 402 51.22 -11.50 56.44
CA TYR A 402 51.12 -10.89 57.75
C TYR A 402 50.64 -11.89 58.80
N LYS A 403 49.72 -12.76 58.44
CA LYS A 403 49.18 -13.80 59.28
C LYS A 403 50.24 -14.86 59.62
N SER A 404 51.06 -15.28 58.65
CA SER A 404 52.10 -16.25 58.84
C SER A 404 53.22 -15.79 59.80
N LEU A 405 53.40 -14.46 59.89
CA LEU A 405 54.39 -13.86 60.74
C LEU A 405 53.82 -13.30 62.07
N ASP A 406 52.53 -13.48 62.30
CA ASP A 406 51.81 -12.94 63.46
C ASP A 406 51.98 -11.38 63.58
N MET A 407 51.85 -10.68 62.46
CA MET A 407 52.05 -9.26 62.33
C MET A 407 50.73 -8.53 62.01
N PRO A 408 50.58 -7.26 62.43
CA PRO A 408 49.44 -6.45 62.02
C PRO A 408 49.48 -6.19 60.52
N ILE A 409 48.32 -6.25 59.86
CA ILE A 409 48.16 -5.98 58.43
C ILE A 409 48.38 -4.47 58.18
N LYS A 410 49.62 -4.10 57.86
CA LYS A 410 49.99 -2.71 57.62
C LYS A 410 51.11 -2.68 56.58
N PRO A 411 50.99 -1.82 55.55
CA PRO A 411 52.05 -1.64 54.59
C PRO A 411 53.41 -1.34 55.25
N ILE A 412 54.46 -1.94 54.73
CA ILE A 412 55.84 -1.79 55.24
C ILE A 412 56.58 -0.75 54.43
N THR A 413 57.06 0.34 55.07
CA THR A 413 57.85 1.33 54.35
C THR A 413 59.19 0.79 53.90
N SER A 414 59.76 1.34 52.80
CA SER A 414 61.09 0.96 52.30
C SER A 414 62.17 1.00 53.36
N THR A 415 62.04 1.94 54.31
CA THR A 415 62.99 2.07 55.47
C THR A 415 62.79 0.90 56.44
N GLN A 416 61.56 0.61 56.89
CA GLN A 416 61.28 -0.52 57.75
C GLN A 416 61.67 -1.85 57.08
N PHE A 417 61.42 -1.98 55.77
CA PHE A 417 61.84 -3.14 55.02
C PHE A 417 63.38 -3.31 55.02
N GLN A 418 64.13 -2.23 54.83
CA GLN A 418 65.60 -2.22 54.91
C GLN A 418 66.10 -2.55 56.35
N GLU A 419 65.45 -2.04 57.37
CA GLU A 419 65.79 -2.32 58.77
C GLU A 419 65.56 -3.78 59.14
N SER A 420 64.57 -4.44 58.54
CA SER A 420 64.29 -5.87 58.75
C SER A 420 65.38 -6.77 58.15
N ILE A 421 66.26 -6.28 57.29
CA ILE A 421 67.33 -7.09 56.67
C ILE A 421 68.50 -7.27 57.69
N HIS A 422 69.05 -8.49 57.69
CA HIS A 422 70.26 -8.79 58.48
C HIS A 422 71.42 -7.84 58.14
N PRO A 423 72.15 -7.33 59.11
CA PRO A 423 73.24 -6.35 58.85
C PRO A 423 74.23 -6.72 57.71
N GLU A 424 74.60 -7.96 57.64
CA GLU A 424 75.50 -8.45 56.56
C GLU A 424 74.84 -8.47 55.16
N ASP A 425 73.56 -8.55 55.07
CA ASP A 425 72.82 -8.58 53.79
C ASP A 425 72.32 -7.20 53.34
N ARG A 426 72.51 -6.14 54.15
CA ARG A 426 71.98 -4.77 53.87
C ARG A 426 72.67 -4.13 52.70
N GLU A 427 73.99 -4.33 52.58
CA GLU A 427 74.79 -3.68 51.52
C GLU A 427 74.31 -4.16 50.14
N ASP A 428 74.01 -5.46 49.95
CA ASP A 428 73.48 -6.02 48.73
C ASP A 428 72.09 -5.45 48.45
N PHE A 429 71.23 -5.16 49.44
CA PHE A 429 69.99 -4.49 49.26
C PHE A 429 70.10 -3.08 48.82
N ILE A 430 71.04 -2.29 49.42
CA ILE A 430 71.20 -0.89 49.07
C ILE A 430 71.68 -0.74 47.64
N GLN A 431 72.55 -1.59 47.13
CA GLN A 431 73.02 -1.60 45.74
C GLN A 431 71.85 -1.80 44.76
N HIS A 432 70.80 -2.47 45.12
CA HIS A 432 69.67 -2.79 44.25
C HIS A 432 68.40 -1.95 44.58
N LYS A 433 68.41 -1.14 45.62
CA LYS A 433 67.25 -0.39 46.09
C LYS A 433 66.68 0.53 45.02
N HIS A 434 67.54 1.19 44.21
CA HIS A 434 67.08 2.09 43.12
C HIS A 434 66.27 1.36 42.07
N LEU A 435 66.41 0.04 41.88
CA LEU A 435 65.64 -0.76 40.94
C LEU A 435 64.20 -0.98 41.41
N LEU A 436 63.93 -0.79 42.68
CA LEU A 436 62.53 -0.83 43.19
C LEU A 436 61.72 0.39 42.68
N ASP A 437 62.39 1.55 42.54
CA ASP A 437 61.73 2.79 42.09
C ASP A 437 61.78 2.95 40.60
N THR A 438 62.79 2.42 39.92
CA THR A 438 62.97 2.54 38.44
C THR A 438 62.47 1.31 37.68
N GLY A 439 62.16 0.20 38.40
CA GLY A 439 61.77 -1.09 37.81
C GLY A 439 62.98 -1.97 37.49
N PHE A 440 62.73 -3.27 37.53
CA PHE A 440 63.75 -4.27 37.17
C PHE A 440 63.73 -4.51 35.67
N PRO A 441 64.86 -4.51 34.97
CA PRO A 441 64.97 -4.75 33.53
C PRO A 441 64.57 -6.21 33.15
N SER A 442 64.65 -7.11 34.13
CA SER A 442 64.26 -8.51 34.02
C SER A 442 63.79 -9.06 35.38
N ARG A 443 63.28 -10.28 35.39
CA ARG A 443 62.95 -10.96 36.65
C ARG A 443 64.20 -11.05 37.52
N LYS A 444 64.14 -10.52 38.74
CA LYS A 444 65.23 -10.55 39.71
C LYS A 444 64.83 -11.45 40.85
N ILE A 445 65.77 -12.30 41.31
CA ILE A 445 65.61 -13.14 42.49
C ILE A 445 66.68 -12.74 43.48
N THR A 446 66.28 -12.49 44.73
CA THR A 446 67.18 -12.20 45.82
C THR A 446 66.92 -13.09 47.00
N ARG A 447 67.93 -13.53 47.68
CA ARG A 447 67.83 -14.34 48.90
C ARG A 447 68.58 -13.63 50.00
N ARG A 448 67.86 -13.27 51.08
CA ARG A 448 68.41 -12.50 52.21
C ARG A 448 67.71 -12.94 53.49
N ARG A 449 68.36 -12.63 54.61
CA ARG A 449 67.80 -12.87 55.94
C ARG A 449 67.00 -11.64 56.37
N TYR A 450 65.74 -11.85 56.74
CA TYR A 450 64.86 -10.80 57.19
C TYR A 450 64.27 -11.12 58.55
N ASN A 451 64.08 -10.08 59.36
CA ASN A 451 63.44 -10.15 60.67
C ASN A 451 62.24 -9.21 60.65
N PHE A 452 61.12 -9.62 60.09
CA PHE A 452 59.93 -8.79 59.96
C PHE A 452 59.16 -8.67 61.26
N ASN A 453 59.19 -9.66 62.14
CA ASN A 453 58.40 -9.76 63.36
C ASN A 453 59.22 -9.63 64.66
N GLY A 454 60.48 -9.32 64.62
CA GLY A 454 61.35 -9.19 65.79
C GLY A 454 61.75 -10.54 66.44
N LYS A 455 61.30 -11.68 65.92
CA LYS A 455 61.60 -13.03 66.50
C LYS A 455 62.89 -13.67 65.99
N GLY A 456 63.68 -13.00 65.19
CA GLY A 456 64.93 -13.49 64.63
C GLY A 456 64.98 -13.37 63.10
N HIS A 457 66.18 -13.51 62.57
CA HIS A 457 66.39 -13.45 61.10
C HIS A 457 66.19 -14.81 60.48
N ILE A 458 65.30 -14.89 59.48
CA ILE A 458 65.01 -16.09 58.69
C ILE A 458 65.28 -15.83 57.21
N TRP A 459 65.63 -16.85 56.45
CA TRP A 459 65.91 -16.73 55.04
C TRP A 459 64.64 -16.59 54.22
N TRP A 460 64.56 -15.53 53.38
CA TRP A 460 63.51 -15.29 52.43
C TRP A 460 64.07 -15.19 51.03
N GLU A 461 63.38 -15.71 50.06
CA GLU A 461 63.61 -15.51 48.64
C GLU A 461 62.55 -14.53 48.09
N PHE A 462 62.99 -13.43 47.49
CA PHE A 462 62.15 -12.48 46.83
C PHE A 462 62.36 -12.54 45.32
N ARG A 463 61.25 -12.72 44.59
CA ARG A 463 61.18 -12.75 43.12
C ARG A 463 60.43 -11.52 42.66
N TYR A 464 61.12 -10.62 42.01
CA TYR A 464 60.60 -9.36 41.54
C TYR A 464 60.28 -9.44 40.07
N ALA A 465 59.14 -8.81 39.64
CA ALA A 465 58.75 -8.59 38.26
C ALA A 465 58.22 -7.17 38.11
N GLN A 466 58.44 -6.57 36.99
CA GLN A 466 57.88 -5.25 36.70
C GLN A 466 56.36 -5.37 36.61
N ALA A 467 55.63 -4.49 37.29
CA ALA A 467 54.18 -4.39 37.10
C ALA A 467 53.92 -3.98 35.67
N LYS A 468 53.22 -4.80 34.89
CA LYS A 468 52.64 -4.37 33.61
C LYS A 468 51.57 -3.35 33.90
N ASN A 469 51.89 -2.05 33.69
CA ASN A 469 50.85 -1.01 33.76
C ASN A 469 49.78 -1.33 32.70
N GLY A 470 48.57 -1.57 33.13
CA GLY A 470 47.40 -1.48 32.23
C GLY A 470 47.34 -0.09 31.62
N GLN A 471 46.79 0.06 30.43
CA GLN A 471 46.73 1.18 29.48
C GLN A 471 46.47 2.63 30.01
N ASP A 472 46.91 2.97 31.23
CA ASP A 472 46.77 4.33 31.74
C ASP A 472 48.16 5.01 31.80
N SER A 473 48.57 5.62 30.68
CA SER A 473 49.88 6.17 30.38
C SER A 473 50.14 7.56 31.00
N THR A 474 49.45 7.94 32.06
CA THR A 474 49.54 9.31 32.63
C THR A 474 50.20 9.45 34.00
N ARG A 475 50.71 8.37 34.60
CA ARG A 475 51.52 8.48 35.85
C ARG A 475 52.77 7.63 35.77
N ASN A 476 53.94 8.29 35.88
CA ASN A 476 55.29 7.72 35.99
C ASN A 476 55.52 6.92 37.31
N ASN A 477 54.55 6.07 37.72
CA ASN A 477 54.73 5.20 38.88
C ASN A 477 55.06 3.80 38.41
N VAL A 478 56.35 3.46 38.33
CA VAL A 478 56.82 2.12 38.09
C VAL A 478 56.63 1.32 39.36
N GLY A 479 55.55 0.52 39.43
CA GLY A 479 55.35 -0.42 40.51
C GLY A 479 56.10 -1.74 40.26
N VAL A 480 56.54 -2.38 41.29
CA VAL A 480 57.14 -3.73 41.23
C VAL A 480 56.21 -4.72 41.93
N ASN A 481 55.77 -5.74 41.19
CA ASN A 481 55.05 -6.89 41.77
C ASN A 481 56.00 -8.05 41.98
N GLY A 482 55.78 -8.85 43.01
CA GLY A 482 56.66 -9.99 43.26
C GLY A 482 56.02 -11.06 44.14
N LEU A 483 56.77 -12.08 44.30
CA LEU A 483 56.48 -13.20 45.24
C LEU A 483 57.63 -13.28 46.26
N CYS A 484 57.33 -13.60 47.49
CA CYS A 484 58.29 -13.94 48.47
C CYS A 484 58.02 -15.30 49.12
N LEU A 485 59.05 -16.02 49.41
CA LEU A 485 59.01 -17.37 49.95
C LEU A 485 59.91 -17.45 51.18
N ASN A 486 59.42 -18.15 52.20
CA ASN A 486 60.24 -18.53 53.32
C ASN A 486 61.11 -19.76 52.90
N ILE A 487 62.40 -19.58 52.88
CA ILE A 487 63.33 -20.67 52.46
C ILE A 487 64.28 -21.08 53.63
N GLN A 488 63.90 -20.81 54.86
CA GLN A 488 64.69 -21.15 56.04
C GLN A 488 64.97 -22.62 56.12
N GLN A 489 63.96 -23.44 55.99
CA GLN A 489 64.10 -24.90 56.04
C GLN A 489 65.06 -25.48 54.93
N SER A 490 64.93 -24.91 53.74
CA SER A 490 65.79 -25.25 52.61
C SER A 490 67.27 -24.89 52.89
N LYS A 491 67.51 -23.74 53.52
CA LYS A 491 68.87 -23.32 53.91
C LYS A 491 69.48 -24.19 55.05
N GLU A 492 68.68 -24.55 56.02
CA GLU A 492 69.11 -25.47 57.07
C GLU A 492 69.52 -26.80 56.52
N VAL A 493 68.77 -27.37 55.62
CA VAL A 493 69.14 -28.64 54.94
C VAL A 493 70.40 -28.46 54.10
N GLU A 494 70.53 -27.37 53.37
CA GLU A 494 71.78 -27.03 52.61
C GLU A 494 73.01 -26.97 53.53
N GLU A 495 72.94 -26.27 54.64
CA GLU A 495 74.01 -26.19 55.63
C GLU A 495 74.30 -27.49 56.26
N TYR A 496 73.26 -28.28 56.57
CA TYR A 496 73.47 -29.66 57.12
C TYR A 496 74.19 -30.53 56.11
N LEU A 497 73.81 -30.47 54.84
CA LEU A 497 74.49 -31.23 53.78
C LEU A 497 75.93 -30.80 53.58
N ILE A 498 76.24 -29.52 53.66
CA ILE A 498 77.62 -29.00 53.58
C ILE A 498 78.44 -29.46 54.78
N LYS A 499 77.91 -29.37 55.99
CA LYS A 499 78.57 -29.82 57.22
C LYS A 499 78.79 -31.34 57.20
N ALA A 500 77.79 -32.07 56.68
CA ALA A 500 77.92 -33.54 56.54
C ALA A 500 79.02 -33.88 55.49
N ARG A 501 79.12 -33.17 54.42
CA ARG A 501 80.18 -33.37 53.41
C ARG A 501 81.56 -33.03 53.95
N ILE A 502 81.72 -31.88 54.64
CA ILE A 502 83.02 -31.47 55.28
C ILE A 502 83.42 -32.53 56.34
N ARG A 503 82.51 -33.22 56.98
CA ARG A 503 82.84 -34.30 57.93
C ARG A 503 83.17 -35.66 57.26
N ALA A 504 82.78 -35.82 56.01
CA ALA A 504 83.06 -37.03 55.24
C ALA A 504 84.33 -36.93 54.36
N GLU A 505 84.83 -35.70 54.12
CA GLU A 505 86.13 -35.40 53.56
C GLU A 505 87.19 -35.27 54.69
#